data_e2ffbadd7cd30e09980ad2038a8f0136
#
_entry.id   e2ffbadd7cd30e09980ad2038a8f0136
#
_cell.length_a   1.000
_cell.length_b   1.000
_cell.length_c   1.000
_cell.angle_alpha   90.00
_cell.angle_beta   90.00
_cell.angle_gamma   90.00
#
_symmetry.space_group_name_H-M   'P 1'
#
loop_
_entity.id
_entity.type
_entity.pdbx_description
1 polymer ?
#
loop_
_entity_poly.entity_id
_entity_poly.type
_entity_poly.pdbx_seq_one_letter_code
_entity_poly.pdbx_strand_id
1 'polypeptide(L)'
;MAGRPKRKEDLIKLDQVPQEQIIVMLEQGKSITRICMDLGVGRSAMETWLSKPEHVELVSRARVRAADLMVSDALEIADSASIEEVNLAKLRIQTRHWTAERWNAPAYAQQKGQQVNINIQGMRMDALRHVEVLEDLSTPKLST
;
A
#
# COMPACT_ATOMS: atom_id res chain seq x y z
N MET A 1 -2.87 4.46 -36.68
CA MET A 1 -2.33 3.09 -36.67
C MET A 1 -3.41 2.16 -36.17
N ALA A 2 -3.80 1.19 -36.96
CA ALA A 2 -4.63 0.10 -36.47
C ALA A 2 -3.93 -0.54 -35.27
N GLY A 3 -4.58 -0.57 -34.10
CA GLY A 3 -4.05 -1.24 -32.92
C GLY A 3 -3.59 -2.63 -33.30
N ARG A 4 -2.43 -3.01 -32.79
CA ARG A 4 -1.77 -4.26 -33.12
C ARG A 4 -2.79 -5.40 -33.15
N PRO A 5 -2.89 -6.17 -34.26
CA PRO A 5 -3.92 -7.23 -34.41
C PRO A 5 -3.99 -8.15 -33.20
N LYS A 6 -2.82 -8.51 -32.66
CA LYS A 6 -2.66 -9.35 -31.47
C LYS A 6 -3.39 -8.79 -30.23
N ARG A 7 -3.38 -7.46 -30.01
CA ARG A 7 -4.06 -6.86 -28.86
C ARG A 7 -5.58 -7.03 -28.94
N LYS A 8 -6.17 -6.91 -30.13
CA LYS A 8 -7.60 -7.11 -30.33
C LYS A 8 -8.01 -8.56 -30.10
N GLU A 9 -7.20 -9.50 -30.62
CA GLU A 9 -7.40 -10.93 -30.40
C GLU A 9 -7.28 -11.29 -28.91
N ASP A 10 -6.30 -10.75 -28.21
CA ASP A 10 -6.11 -10.96 -26.78
C ASP A 10 -7.29 -10.40 -25.96
N LEU A 11 -7.85 -9.23 -26.32
CA LEU A 11 -9.05 -8.69 -25.68
C LEU A 11 -10.27 -9.57 -25.88
N ILE A 12 -10.49 -10.08 -27.09
CA ILE A 12 -11.57 -11.03 -27.38
C ILE A 12 -11.39 -12.30 -26.55
N LYS A 13 -10.16 -12.79 -26.45
CA LYS A 13 -9.82 -13.95 -25.63
C LYS A 13 -10.11 -13.72 -24.14
N LEU A 14 -9.76 -12.55 -23.60
CA LEU A 14 -10.05 -12.17 -22.24
C LEU A 14 -11.54 -12.08 -21.97
N ASP A 15 -12.33 -11.55 -22.90
CA ASP A 15 -13.80 -11.46 -22.78
C ASP A 15 -14.46 -12.85 -22.79
N GLN A 16 -13.81 -13.87 -23.35
CA GLN A 16 -14.25 -15.26 -23.31
C GLN A 16 -13.89 -16.00 -22.03
N VAL A 17 -12.90 -15.51 -21.28
CA VAL A 17 -12.51 -16.08 -19.97
C VAL A 17 -13.54 -15.67 -18.94
N PRO A 18 -14.05 -16.60 -18.11
CA PRO A 18 -14.95 -16.23 -17.02
C PRO A 18 -14.29 -15.18 -16.12
N GLN A 19 -15.01 -14.09 -15.86
CA GLN A 19 -14.52 -12.99 -15.04
C GLN A 19 -14.03 -13.47 -13.67
N GLU A 20 -14.76 -14.39 -13.06
CA GLU A 20 -14.43 -14.97 -11.76
C GLU A 20 -13.06 -15.66 -11.76
N GLN A 21 -12.65 -16.26 -12.85
CA GLN A 21 -11.35 -16.92 -12.97
C GLN A 21 -10.20 -15.91 -12.84
N ILE A 22 -10.33 -14.78 -13.51
CA ILE A 22 -9.32 -13.70 -13.44
C ILE A 22 -9.29 -13.09 -12.05
N ILE A 23 -10.45 -12.86 -11.45
CA ILE A 23 -10.58 -12.32 -10.09
C ILE A 23 -9.95 -13.27 -9.07
N VAL A 24 -10.19 -14.57 -9.15
CA VAL A 24 -9.56 -15.57 -8.27
C VAL A 24 -8.04 -15.55 -8.40
N MET A 25 -7.50 -15.44 -9.61
CA MET A 25 -6.05 -15.31 -9.82
C MET A 25 -5.46 -14.06 -9.13
N LEU A 26 -6.19 -12.94 -9.18
CA LEU A 26 -5.80 -11.70 -8.48
C LEU A 26 -5.88 -11.87 -6.96
N GLU A 27 -6.93 -12.50 -6.44
CA GLU A 27 -7.10 -12.80 -5.00
C GLU A 27 -6.00 -13.71 -4.47
N GLN A 28 -5.48 -14.61 -5.31
CA GLN A 28 -4.34 -15.46 -5.00
C GLN A 28 -2.99 -14.72 -5.00
N GLY A 29 -2.99 -13.43 -5.27
CA GLY A 29 -1.79 -12.63 -5.28
C GLY A 29 -0.88 -12.84 -6.49
N LYS A 30 -1.37 -13.45 -7.56
CA LYS A 30 -0.60 -13.60 -8.80
C LYS A 30 -0.29 -12.25 -9.41
N SER A 31 0.95 -12.07 -9.88
CA SER A 31 1.33 -10.86 -10.60
C SER A 31 0.60 -10.78 -11.95
N ILE A 32 0.41 -9.57 -12.45
CA ILE A 32 -0.20 -9.36 -13.77
C ILE A 32 0.59 -10.10 -14.87
N THR A 33 1.91 -10.09 -14.80
CA THR A 33 2.76 -10.85 -15.72
C THR A 33 2.44 -12.34 -15.69
N ARG A 34 2.28 -12.91 -14.49
CA ARG A 34 1.96 -14.34 -14.35
C ARG A 34 0.58 -14.68 -14.90
N ILE A 35 -0.40 -13.84 -14.62
CA ILE A 35 -1.76 -14.02 -15.15
C ILE A 35 -1.75 -13.95 -16.67
N CYS A 36 -1.03 -13.01 -17.26
CA CYS A 36 -0.86 -12.91 -18.71
C CYS A 36 -0.24 -14.18 -19.30
N MET A 37 0.78 -14.72 -18.66
CA MET A 37 1.42 -15.97 -19.08
C MET A 37 0.45 -17.16 -19.00
N ASP A 38 -0.27 -17.28 -17.91
CA ASP A 38 -1.24 -18.38 -17.68
C ASP A 38 -2.39 -18.34 -18.70
N LEU A 39 -2.84 -17.16 -19.09
CA LEU A 39 -3.94 -16.97 -20.05
C LEU A 39 -3.45 -16.84 -21.51
N GLY A 40 -2.15 -16.70 -21.73
CA GLY A 40 -1.59 -16.51 -23.06
C GLY A 40 -2.01 -15.21 -23.74
N VAL A 41 -2.10 -14.12 -22.99
CA VAL A 41 -2.47 -12.78 -23.46
C VAL A 41 -1.35 -11.77 -23.22
N GLY A 42 -1.35 -10.70 -23.99
CA GLY A 42 -0.40 -9.59 -23.81
C GLY A 42 -0.77 -8.69 -22.62
N ARG A 43 0.23 -8.07 -22.01
CA ARG A 43 0.05 -7.17 -20.86
C ARG A 43 -0.87 -5.99 -21.17
N SER A 44 -0.72 -5.39 -22.37
CA SER A 44 -1.54 -4.25 -22.79
C SER A 44 -3.03 -4.57 -22.86
N ALA A 45 -3.40 -5.77 -23.32
CA ALA A 45 -4.78 -6.24 -23.32
C ALA A 45 -5.30 -6.47 -21.89
N MET A 46 -4.48 -7.07 -21.03
CA MET A 46 -4.83 -7.29 -19.63
C MET A 46 -5.04 -5.96 -18.90
N GLU A 47 -4.17 -4.99 -19.05
CA GLU A 47 -4.32 -3.66 -18.45
C GLU A 47 -5.60 -2.97 -18.92
N THR A 48 -5.96 -3.09 -20.17
CA THR A 48 -7.23 -2.59 -20.70
C THR A 48 -8.42 -3.29 -20.06
N TRP A 49 -8.38 -4.61 -19.92
CA TRP A 49 -9.43 -5.38 -19.26
C TRP A 49 -9.61 -4.98 -17.78
N LEU A 50 -8.50 -4.83 -17.04
CA LEU A 50 -8.49 -4.42 -15.63
C LEU A 50 -9.07 -3.01 -15.43
N SER A 51 -8.93 -2.14 -16.42
CA SER A 51 -9.36 -0.74 -16.38
C SER A 51 -10.82 -0.53 -16.81
N LYS A 52 -11.51 -1.57 -17.32
CA LYS A 52 -12.91 -1.46 -17.68
C LYS A 52 -13.76 -1.09 -16.47
N PRO A 53 -14.73 -0.16 -16.59
CA PRO A 53 -15.57 0.29 -15.46
C PRO A 53 -16.25 -0.86 -14.72
N GLU A 54 -16.69 -1.89 -15.42
CA GLU A 54 -17.32 -3.08 -14.84
C GLU A 54 -16.38 -3.96 -14.03
N HIS A 55 -15.05 -3.83 -14.21
CA HIS A 55 -14.05 -4.65 -13.54
C HIS A 55 -13.32 -3.92 -12.41
N VAL A 56 -13.22 -2.60 -12.45
CA VAL A 56 -12.38 -1.79 -11.54
C VAL A 56 -12.65 -2.09 -10.08
N GLU A 57 -13.90 -2.14 -9.67
CA GLU A 57 -14.26 -2.40 -8.27
C GLU A 57 -13.92 -3.83 -7.84
N LEU A 58 -14.20 -4.80 -8.69
CA LEU A 58 -13.89 -6.22 -8.43
C LEU A 58 -12.38 -6.44 -8.32
N VAL A 59 -11.61 -5.82 -9.20
CA VAL A 59 -10.14 -5.86 -9.16
C VAL A 59 -9.60 -5.23 -7.87
N SER A 60 -10.16 -4.10 -7.46
CA SER A 60 -9.77 -3.43 -6.21
C SER A 60 -10.04 -4.33 -5.00
N ARG A 61 -11.22 -4.93 -4.91
CA ARG A 61 -11.56 -5.88 -3.84
C ARG A 61 -10.66 -7.11 -3.84
N ALA A 62 -10.35 -7.65 -5.01
CA ALA A 62 -9.45 -8.78 -5.16
C ALA A 62 -8.04 -8.47 -4.64
N ARG A 63 -7.53 -7.27 -4.92
CA ARG A 63 -6.24 -6.80 -4.42
C ARG A 63 -6.23 -6.63 -2.90
N VAL A 64 -7.31 -6.13 -2.32
CA VAL A 64 -7.44 -6.04 -0.86
C VAL A 64 -7.35 -7.43 -0.21
N ARG A 65 -8.03 -8.42 -0.75
CA ARG A 65 -7.92 -9.81 -0.28
C ARG A 65 -6.53 -10.40 -0.48
N ALA A 66 -5.92 -10.12 -1.62
CA ALA A 66 -4.55 -10.54 -1.91
C ALA A 66 -3.53 -9.93 -0.94
N ALA A 67 -3.76 -8.70 -0.45
CA ALA A 67 -2.91 -8.09 0.55
C ALA A 67 -2.85 -8.89 1.85
N ASP A 68 -3.98 -9.40 2.33
CA ASP A 68 -4.04 -10.27 3.51
C ASP A 68 -3.27 -11.57 3.29
N LEU A 69 -3.40 -12.17 2.11
CA LEU A 69 -2.63 -13.35 1.73
C LEU A 69 -1.12 -13.06 1.70
N MET A 70 -0.71 -11.92 1.16
CA MET A 70 0.70 -11.50 1.14
C MET A 70 1.31 -11.39 2.54
N VAL A 71 0.56 -10.85 3.50
CA VAL A 71 1.01 -10.75 4.89
C VAL A 71 1.09 -12.13 5.54
N SER A 72 0.12 -12.99 5.31
CA SER A 72 0.14 -14.38 5.79
C SER A 72 1.33 -15.15 5.23
N ASP A 73 1.59 -15.05 3.92
CA ASP A 73 2.75 -15.67 3.28
C ASP A 73 4.08 -15.14 3.83
N ALA A 74 4.15 -13.86 4.17
CA ALA A 74 5.35 -13.27 4.76
C ALA A 74 5.67 -13.91 6.12
N LEU A 75 4.66 -14.19 6.94
CA LEU A 75 4.82 -14.90 8.21
C LEU A 75 5.32 -16.32 8.00
N GLU A 76 4.72 -17.08 7.08
CA GLU A 76 5.16 -18.43 6.74
C GLU A 76 6.62 -18.46 6.24
N ILE A 77 7.01 -17.50 5.41
CA ILE A 77 8.39 -17.38 4.93
C ILE A 77 9.35 -17.10 6.08
N ALA A 78 8.97 -16.23 7.02
CA ALA A 78 9.79 -15.91 8.18
C ALA A 78 9.98 -17.13 9.10
N ASP A 79 8.90 -17.87 9.36
CA ASP A 79 8.90 -19.01 10.26
C ASP A 79 9.61 -20.22 9.69
N SER A 80 9.61 -20.40 8.37
CA SER A 80 10.23 -21.52 7.66
C SER A 80 11.65 -21.26 7.14
N ALA A 81 12.14 -20.01 7.24
CA ALA A 81 13.45 -19.65 6.68
C ALA A 81 14.60 -20.34 7.41
N SER A 82 15.49 -20.96 6.64
CA SER A 82 16.77 -21.46 7.13
C SER A 82 17.80 -20.32 7.24
N ILE A 83 18.86 -20.56 8.03
CA ILE A 83 19.95 -19.56 8.17
C ILE A 83 20.60 -19.24 6.81
N GLU A 84 20.69 -20.23 5.95
CA GLU A 84 21.27 -20.08 4.60
C GLU A 84 20.42 -19.22 3.65
N GLU A 85 19.11 -19.19 3.89
CA GLU A 85 18.12 -18.48 3.06
C GLU A 85 17.71 -17.11 3.61
N VAL A 86 18.27 -16.67 4.74
CA VAL A 86 17.85 -15.45 5.45
C VAL A 86 17.75 -14.23 4.53
N ASN A 87 18.70 -14.01 3.66
CA ASN A 87 18.71 -12.86 2.75
C ASN A 87 17.59 -12.94 1.71
N LEU A 88 17.34 -14.13 1.16
CA LEU A 88 16.25 -14.35 0.20
C LEU A 88 14.89 -14.24 0.89
N ALA A 89 14.75 -14.82 2.08
CA ALA A 89 13.54 -14.71 2.87
C ALA A 89 13.22 -13.25 3.21
N LYS A 90 14.21 -12.49 3.65
CA LYS A 90 14.07 -11.06 3.92
C LYS A 90 13.57 -10.27 2.71
N LEU A 91 14.15 -10.51 1.53
CA LEU A 91 13.70 -9.88 0.29
C LEU A 91 12.26 -10.23 -0.05
N ARG A 92 11.89 -11.51 0.06
CA ARG A 92 10.51 -11.99 -0.19
C ARG A 92 9.50 -11.36 0.78
N ILE A 93 9.84 -11.27 2.05
CA ILE A 93 9.01 -10.63 3.10
C ILE A 93 8.82 -9.14 2.81
N GLN A 94 9.90 -8.44 2.55
CA GLN A 94 9.85 -7.00 2.24
C GLN A 94 9.00 -6.70 1.00
N THR A 95 9.14 -7.50 -0.05
CA THR A 95 8.36 -7.34 -1.29
C THR A 95 6.87 -7.56 -1.02
N ARG A 96 6.50 -8.56 -0.22
CA ARG A 96 5.11 -8.83 0.14
C ARG A 96 4.51 -7.74 0.99
N HIS A 97 5.22 -7.24 1.98
CA HIS A 97 4.77 -6.11 2.81
C HIS A 97 4.58 -4.85 1.97
N TRP A 98 5.53 -4.52 1.12
CA TRP A 98 5.44 -3.38 0.21
C TRP A 98 4.22 -3.48 -0.72
N THR A 99 3.91 -4.66 -1.23
CA THR A 99 2.74 -4.92 -2.07
C THR A 99 1.45 -4.79 -1.26
N ALA A 100 1.39 -5.38 -0.06
CA ALA A 100 0.23 -5.30 0.82
C ALA A 100 -0.11 -3.86 1.22
N GLU A 101 0.89 -3.05 1.53
CA GLU A 101 0.73 -1.63 1.84
C GLU A 101 0.08 -0.83 0.69
N ARG A 102 0.35 -1.21 -0.56
CA ARG A 102 -0.24 -0.56 -1.74
C ARG A 102 -1.63 -1.06 -2.06
N TRP A 103 -1.87 -2.33 -1.87
CA TRP A 103 -3.15 -2.95 -2.22
C TRP A 103 -4.21 -2.76 -1.15
N ASN A 104 -3.82 -2.61 0.10
CA ASN A 104 -4.70 -2.31 1.22
C ASN A 104 -4.04 -1.30 2.17
N ALA A 105 -3.89 -0.07 1.70
CA ALA A 105 -3.26 1.00 2.45
C ALA A 105 -3.94 1.28 3.81
N PRO A 106 -5.28 1.28 3.94
CA PRO A 106 -5.92 1.50 5.22
C PRO A 106 -5.52 0.51 6.31
N ALA A 107 -5.24 -0.75 5.93
CA ALA A 107 -4.88 -1.79 6.89
C ALA A 107 -3.37 -1.88 7.14
N TYR A 108 -2.56 -1.70 6.10
CA TYR A 108 -1.13 -2.05 6.14
C TYR A 108 -0.16 -0.90 5.90
N ALA A 109 -0.60 0.23 5.32
CA ALA A 109 0.30 1.36 5.16
C ALA A 109 0.74 1.86 6.53
N GLN A 110 2.05 2.10 6.68
CA GLN A 110 2.55 2.78 7.85
C GLN A 110 1.84 4.13 7.96
N GLN A 111 1.12 4.33 9.04
CA GLN A 111 0.61 5.66 9.36
C GLN A 111 1.84 6.56 9.43
N LYS A 112 1.95 7.49 8.49
CA LYS A 112 2.87 8.60 8.66
C LYS A 112 2.49 9.20 9.98
N GLY A 113 3.39 9.09 10.97
CA GLY A 113 3.15 9.64 12.29
C GLY A 113 2.61 11.04 12.11
N GLN A 114 1.54 11.36 12.80
CA GLN A 114 1.00 12.71 12.80
C GLN A 114 2.23 13.62 12.95
N GLN A 115 2.53 14.42 11.95
CA GLN A 115 3.47 15.50 12.14
C GLN A 115 2.81 16.39 13.18
N VAL A 116 3.17 16.14 14.43
CA VAL A 116 2.89 17.09 15.50
C VAL A 116 3.75 18.29 15.16
N ASN A 117 3.16 19.23 14.47
CA ASN A 117 3.78 20.53 14.18
C ASN A 117 3.82 21.27 15.52
N ILE A 118 4.82 20.93 16.32
CA ILE A 118 5.06 21.63 17.57
C ILE A 118 5.56 23.01 17.15
N ASN A 119 4.68 23.99 17.23
CA ASN A 119 5.07 25.38 17.04
C ASN A 119 5.93 25.80 18.25
N ILE A 120 7.20 25.46 18.20
CA ILE A 120 8.19 25.75 19.23
C ILE A 120 8.26 27.27 19.50
N GLN A 121 8.01 28.11 18.51
CA GLN A 121 7.96 29.56 18.67
C GLN A 121 6.78 30.01 19.53
N GLY A 122 5.60 29.45 19.28
CA GLY A 122 4.41 29.74 20.11
C GLY A 122 4.59 29.29 21.55
N MET A 123 5.08 28.08 21.76
CA MET A 123 5.38 27.55 23.10
C MET A 123 6.43 28.38 23.84
N ARG A 124 7.44 28.87 23.14
CA ARG A 124 8.51 29.70 23.70
C ARG A 124 7.97 31.09 24.13
N MET A 125 7.09 31.69 23.34
CA MET A 125 6.44 32.95 23.65
C MET A 125 5.49 32.83 24.83
N ASP A 126 4.72 31.77 24.92
CA ASP A 126 3.81 31.52 26.04
C ASP A 126 4.57 31.21 27.33
N ALA A 127 5.68 30.48 27.27
CA ALA A 127 6.56 30.25 28.41
C ALA A 127 7.21 31.55 28.91
N LEU A 128 7.66 32.43 28.03
CA LEU A 128 8.24 33.73 28.40
C LEU A 128 7.18 34.66 29.07
N ARG A 129 5.97 34.69 28.52
CA ARG A 129 4.86 35.44 29.16
C ARG A 129 4.54 34.94 30.54
N HIS A 130 4.60 33.63 30.76
CA HIS A 130 4.35 33.02 32.07
C HIS A 130 5.42 33.39 33.07
N VAL A 131 6.69 33.46 32.65
CA VAL A 131 7.82 33.89 33.47
C VAL A 131 7.70 35.36 33.85
N GLU A 132 7.37 36.26 32.90
CA GLU A 132 7.16 37.68 33.18
C GLU A 132 6.04 37.92 34.24
N VAL A 133 4.94 37.19 34.14
CA VAL A 133 3.82 37.28 35.14
C VAL A 133 4.28 36.81 36.52
N LEU A 134 5.11 35.77 36.58
CA LEU A 134 5.64 35.27 37.85
C LEU A 134 6.65 36.25 38.49
N GLU A 135 7.47 36.92 37.70
CA GLU A 135 8.42 37.93 38.15
C GLU A 135 7.69 39.16 38.68
N ASP A 136 6.64 39.63 38.01
CA ASP A 136 5.79 40.73 38.50
C ASP A 136 5.11 40.44 39.83
N LEU A 137 4.74 39.16 40.08
CA LEU A 137 4.16 38.72 41.31
C LEU A 137 5.18 38.54 42.47
N SER A 138 6.46 38.32 42.11
CA SER A 138 7.54 38.07 43.07
C SER A 138 8.29 39.32 43.50
N THR A 139 8.14 40.46 42.83
CA THR A 139 8.73 41.73 43.22
C THR A 139 7.98 42.31 44.41
N PRO A 140 8.64 42.49 45.58
CA PRO A 140 7.98 43.15 46.71
C PRO A 140 7.67 44.60 46.33
N LYS A 141 6.39 44.98 46.40
CA LYS A 141 6.02 46.39 46.33
C LYS A 141 6.68 47.09 47.50
N LEU A 142 7.72 47.85 47.27
CA LEU A 142 8.28 48.77 48.23
C LEU A 142 7.20 49.83 48.46
N SER A 143 6.43 49.67 49.56
CA SER A 143 5.60 50.73 50.10
C SER A 143 6.50 51.78 50.75
N THR A 144 6.64 52.91 50.10
CA THR A 144 7.12 54.11 50.75
C THR A 144 6.09 54.70 51.67
#